data_a148ef713b98a4cdb59ce40e8c86b4f6
#
_entry.id   a148ef713b98a4cdb59ce40e8c86b4f6
#
_cell.length_a   1.000
_cell.length_b   1.000
_cell.length_c   1.000
_cell.angle_alpha   90.00
_cell.angle_beta   90.00
_cell.angle_gamma   90.00
#
_symmetry.space_group_name_H-M   'P 1'
#
loop_
_entity.id
_entity.type
_entity.pdbx_description
1 polymer ?
#
loop_
_entity_poly.entity_id
_entity_poly.type
_entity_poly.pdbx_seq_one_letter_code
_entity_poly.pdbx_strand_id
1 'polypeptide(L)'
;LYSYALDYYDAASETAHALRLLQGRTPQLGVWFDMEDADGYKAKNGLDVYSEGELLSDFCEMFVNAMRVSGYKTGVYANYNYFTNVLDLDRLKSIPEMNIWLAHWGIDSPSLDCTMWQFGAVEIEDEEYDGNIYYSDYSVKKDDNTGETMRIDDSSSNNINVYYQAKLSTGRWLPVVKNNDDYAGISGQSI
;
A
#
# COMPACT_ATOMS: atom_id res chain seq x y z
N LEU A 1 1.19 -3.68 -5.90
CA LEU A 1 1.70 -4.67 -6.85
C LEU A 1 2.14 -5.92 -6.11
N TYR A 2 1.42 -7.02 -6.24
CA TYR A 2 1.85 -8.35 -5.77
C TYR A 2 3.02 -8.83 -6.63
N SER A 3 4.15 -9.20 -6.01
CA SER A 3 5.35 -9.60 -6.72
C SER A 3 5.42 -11.12 -6.95
N TYR A 4 5.54 -11.50 -8.20
CA TYR A 4 5.84 -12.88 -8.63
C TYR A 4 7.30 -13.07 -9.04
N ALA A 5 8.16 -12.07 -8.80
CA ALA A 5 9.56 -12.12 -9.19
C ALA A 5 10.29 -13.31 -8.54
N LEU A 6 11.05 -14.03 -9.35
CA LEU A 6 11.92 -15.13 -8.95
C LEU A 6 13.40 -14.76 -9.10
N ASP A 7 13.70 -13.76 -9.94
CA ASP A 7 15.04 -13.25 -10.19
C ASP A 7 15.04 -11.73 -10.46
N TYR A 8 16.21 -11.14 -10.66
CA TYR A 8 16.35 -9.70 -10.91
C TYR A 8 15.70 -9.25 -12.22
N TYR A 9 15.59 -10.12 -13.22
CA TYR A 9 14.95 -9.79 -14.48
C TYR A 9 13.44 -9.66 -14.29
N ASP A 10 12.83 -10.57 -13.56
CA ASP A 10 11.42 -10.52 -13.21
C ASP A 10 11.11 -9.26 -12.39
N ALA A 11 11.89 -8.98 -11.35
CA ALA A 11 11.71 -7.79 -10.50
C ALA A 11 11.83 -6.48 -11.29
N ALA A 12 12.79 -6.40 -12.21
CA ALA A 12 12.94 -5.25 -13.10
C ALA A 12 11.76 -5.11 -14.07
N SER A 13 11.26 -6.23 -14.61
CA SER A 13 10.10 -6.27 -15.51
C SER A 13 8.83 -5.82 -14.81
N GLU A 14 8.55 -6.31 -13.59
CA GLU A 14 7.43 -5.89 -12.76
C GLU A 14 7.48 -4.39 -12.43
N THR A 15 8.66 -3.90 -12.05
CA THR A 15 8.89 -2.49 -11.76
C THR A 15 8.63 -1.61 -12.99
N ALA A 16 9.17 -1.98 -14.14
CA ALA A 16 8.95 -1.26 -15.39
C ALA A 16 7.48 -1.31 -15.83
N HIS A 17 6.79 -2.43 -15.59
CA HIS A 17 5.36 -2.56 -15.86
C HIS A 17 4.54 -1.62 -14.98
N ALA A 18 4.80 -1.58 -13.68
CA ALA A 18 4.15 -0.68 -12.75
C ALA A 18 4.32 0.79 -13.17
N LEU A 19 5.54 1.22 -13.52
CA LEU A 19 5.81 2.57 -14.01
C LEU A 19 5.01 2.92 -15.27
N ARG A 20 4.85 1.98 -16.21
CA ARG A 20 4.02 2.21 -17.41
C ARG A 20 2.54 2.40 -17.06
N LEU A 21 2.02 1.61 -16.12
CA LEU A 21 0.62 1.72 -15.68
C LEU A 21 0.34 3.01 -14.91
N LEU A 22 1.36 3.56 -14.25
CA LEU A 22 1.27 4.75 -13.43
C LEU A 22 1.36 6.06 -14.23
N GLN A 23 1.74 6.02 -15.51
CA GLN A 23 1.85 7.22 -16.34
C GLN A 23 0.59 8.06 -16.30
N GLY A 24 0.73 9.33 -15.91
CA GLY A 24 -0.39 10.27 -15.78
C GLY A 24 -1.35 9.99 -14.61
N ARG A 25 -0.94 9.15 -13.65
CA ARG A 25 -1.72 8.83 -12.45
C ARG A 25 -0.93 9.23 -11.20
N THR A 26 -1.65 9.67 -10.18
CA THR A 26 -1.06 10.00 -8.88
C THR A 26 -1.84 9.27 -7.79
N PRO A 27 -1.46 8.02 -7.45
CA PRO A 27 -2.12 7.28 -6.38
C PRO A 27 -1.93 8.01 -5.04
N GLN A 28 -3.04 8.37 -4.39
CA GLN A 28 -3.01 9.17 -3.16
C GLN A 28 -2.30 8.46 -2.01
N LEU A 29 -2.52 7.16 -1.85
CA LEU A 29 -1.86 6.33 -0.81
C LEU A 29 -0.50 5.79 -1.25
N GLY A 30 -0.03 6.17 -2.44
CA GLY A 30 1.23 5.68 -2.98
C GLY A 30 1.12 4.36 -3.74
N VAL A 31 2.28 3.78 -4.07
CA VAL A 31 2.43 2.53 -4.80
C VAL A 31 3.25 1.58 -3.94
N TRP A 32 2.68 0.43 -3.63
CA TRP A 32 3.26 -0.51 -2.68
C TRP A 32 3.74 -1.76 -3.38
N PHE A 33 4.95 -2.22 -3.02
CA PHE A 33 5.47 -3.50 -3.44
C PHE A 33 5.03 -4.55 -2.43
N ASP A 34 4.18 -5.45 -2.85
CA ASP A 34 3.61 -6.50 -2.03
C ASP A 34 4.54 -7.71 -2.08
N MET A 35 5.36 -7.82 -1.04
CA MET A 35 6.38 -8.85 -0.90
C MET A 35 5.92 -9.95 0.05
N GLU A 36 5.30 -10.95 -0.52
CA GLU A 36 4.86 -12.15 0.18
C GLU A 36 4.87 -13.37 -0.74
N ASP A 37 4.52 -14.53 -0.23
CA ASP A 37 4.31 -15.78 -0.99
C ASP A 37 3.05 -16.49 -0.49
N ALA A 38 1.94 -15.74 -0.34
CA ALA A 38 0.70 -16.25 0.24
C ALA A 38 0.10 -17.40 -0.59
N ASP A 39 0.29 -17.40 -1.91
CA ASP A 39 -0.16 -18.46 -2.82
C ASP A 39 0.89 -19.56 -3.03
N GLY A 40 2.08 -19.42 -2.43
CA GLY A 40 3.19 -20.36 -2.54
C GLY A 40 3.82 -20.41 -3.93
N TYR A 41 3.68 -19.35 -4.72
CA TYR A 41 4.25 -19.31 -6.08
C TYR A 41 5.77 -19.37 -6.07
N LYS A 42 6.42 -18.55 -5.23
CA LYS A 42 7.88 -18.53 -5.11
C LYS A 42 8.41 -19.90 -4.70
N ALA A 43 7.83 -20.48 -3.64
CA ALA A 43 8.21 -21.81 -3.15
C ALA A 43 8.01 -22.90 -4.21
N LYS A 44 6.91 -22.91 -4.96
CA LYS A 44 6.63 -23.87 -6.05
C LYS A 44 7.62 -23.77 -7.22
N ASN A 45 8.21 -22.58 -7.40
CA ASN A 45 9.21 -22.34 -8.44
C ASN A 45 10.65 -22.38 -7.94
N GLY A 46 10.87 -22.92 -6.73
CA GLY A 46 12.20 -23.23 -6.20
C GLY A 46 12.89 -22.08 -5.46
N LEU A 47 12.18 -20.97 -5.20
CA LEU A 47 12.69 -19.87 -4.39
C LEU A 47 12.23 -20.06 -2.94
N ASP A 48 13.16 -20.42 -2.06
CA ASP A 48 12.91 -20.51 -0.62
C ASP A 48 13.06 -19.10 0.00
N VAL A 49 11.94 -18.50 0.37
CA VAL A 49 11.90 -17.12 0.87
C VAL A 49 12.74 -16.91 2.14
N TYR A 50 12.93 -17.94 2.95
CA TYR A 50 13.71 -17.83 4.19
C TYR A 50 15.23 -17.90 3.96
N SER A 51 15.68 -18.58 2.92
CA SER A 51 17.10 -18.61 2.54
C SER A 51 17.50 -17.51 1.57
N GLU A 52 16.52 -16.93 0.85
CA GLU A 52 16.73 -15.92 -0.21
C GLU A 52 16.28 -14.51 0.23
N GLY A 53 16.27 -14.23 1.53
CA GLY A 53 15.81 -12.96 2.09
C GLY A 53 16.58 -11.75 1.58
N GLU A 54 17.88 -11.91 1.30
CA GLU A 54 18.71 -10.85 0.70
C GLU A 54 18.25 -10.52 -0.72
N LEU A 55 18.01 -11.54 -1.55
CA LEU A 55 17.46 -11.38 -2.90
C LEU A 55 16.10 -10.69 -2.89
N LEU A 56 15.21 -11.09 -1.98
CA LEU A 56 13.88 -10.47 -1.85
C LEU A 56 13.98 -9.01 -1.39
N SER A 57 14.93 -8.70 -0.52
CA SER A 57 15.23 -7.33 -0.11
C SER A 57 15.76 -6.49 -1.27
N ASP A 58 16.59 -7.06 -2.16
CA ASP A 58 17.04 -6.41 -3.39
C ASP A 58 15.87 -6.06 -4.32
N PHE A 59 14.90 -6.97 -4.47
CA PHE A 59 13.69 -6.69 -5.26
C PHE A 59 12.89 -5.53 -4.69
N CYS A 60 12.69 -5.51 -3.36
CA CYS A 60 12.03 -4.41 -2.66
C CYS A 60 12.77 -3.08 -2.88
N GLU A 61 14.09 -3.08 -2.70
CA GLU A 61 14.93 -1.88 -2.90
C GLU A 61 14.86 -1.38 -4.35
N MET A 62 14.95 -2.27 -5.33
CA MET A 62 14.83 -1.93 -6.75
C MET A 62 13.52 -1.21 -7.04
N PHE A 63 12.40 -1.79 -6.60
CA PHE A 63 11.06 -1.23 -6.80
C PHE A 63 10.93 0.13 -6.11
N VAL A 64 11.24 0.21 -4.83
CA VAL A 64 11.09 1.42 -4.02
C VAL A 64 11.93 2.57 -4.60
N ASN A 65 13.19 2.31 -4.97
CA ASN A 65 14.04 3.33 -5.58
C ASN A 65 13.50 3.81 -6.92
N ALA A 66 13.03 2.92 -7.79
CA ALA A 66 12.46 3.28 -9.08
C ALA A 66 11.20 4.14 -8.95
N MET A 67 10.28 3.77 -8.04
CA MET A 67 9.05 4.54 -7.78
C MET A 67 9.37 5.90 -7.18
N ARG A 68 10.25 5.96 -6.18
CA ARG A 68 10.69 7.20 -5.53
C ARG A 68 11.33 8.18 -6.50
N VAL A 69 12.28 7.72 -7.31
CA VAL A 69 12.94 8.57 -8.33
C VAL A 69 11.95 9.07 -9.38
N SER A 70 10.89 8.31 -9.63
CA SER A 70 9.79 8.70 -10.53
C SER A 70 8.75 9.62 -9.86
N GLY A 71 8.97 10.03 -8.60
CA GLY A 71 8.13 10.99 -7.88
C GLY A 71 6.90 10.38 -7.21
N TYR A 72 6.82 9.05 -7.11
CA TYR A 72 5.71 8.39 -6.40
C TYR A 72 6.04 8.17 -4.93
N LYS A 73 5.06 8.39 -4.06
CA LYS A 73 5.09 7.84 -2.71
C LYS A 73 5.07 6.33 -2.83
N THR A 74 5.92 5.64 -2.07
CA THR A 74 6.10 4.20 -2.23
C THR A 74 6.58 3.54 -0.93
N GLY A 75 6.49 2.23 -0.89
CA GLY A 75 6.97 1.41 0.20
C GLY A 75 6.78 -0.07 -0.07
N VAL A 76 7.02 -0.86 0.95
CA VAL A 76 6.84 -2.31 0.92
C VAL A 76 5.66 -2.69 1.81
N TYR A 77 4.76 -3.51 1.28
CA TYR A 77 3.78 -4.27 2.05
C TYR A 77 4.33 -5.67 2.27
N ALA A 78 4.28 -6.09 3.52
CA ALA A 78 4.55 -7.47 3.91
C ALA A 78 3.93 -7.75 5.27
N ASN A 79 3.81 -9.03 5.64
CA ASN A 79 3.41 -9.41 6.98
C ASN A 79 4.56 -9.26 7.99
N TYR A 80 4.22 -9.31 9.29
CA TYR A 80 5.18 -9.16 10.38
C TYR A 80 6.34 -10.15 10.29
N ASN A 81 6.08 -11.42 9.93
CA ASN A 81 7.11 -12.44 9.82
C ASN A 81 8.11 -12.12 8.69
N TYR A 82 7.64 -11.59 7.55
CA TYR A 82 8.54 -11.19 6.47
C TYR A 82 9.45 -10.05 6.89
N PHE A 83 8.92 -9.01 7.54
CA PHE A 83 9.74 -7.88 8.00
C PHE A 83 10.74 -8.25 9.10
N THR A 84 10.48 -9.29 9.88
CA THR A 84 11.35 -9.65 11.02
C THR A 84 12.30 -10.81 10.75
N ASN A 85 11.98 -11.71 9.82
CA ASN A 85 12.71 -12.95 9.62
C ASN A 85 13.15 -13.22 8.17
N VAL A 86 12.69 -12.43 7.22
CA VAL A 86 12.97 -12.65 5.79
C VAL A 86 13.70 -11.45 5.18
N LEU A 87 13.11 -10.27 5.28
CA LEU A 87 13.65 -9.06 4.66
C LEU A 87 14.70 -8.39 5.55
N ASP A 88 15.72 -7.79 4.95
CA ASP A 88 16.63 -6.88 5.65
C ASP A 88 15.93 -5.53 5.89
N LEU A 89 15.15 -5.48 6.98
CA LEU A 89 14.35 -4.31 7.33
C LEU A 89 15.19 -3.06 7.60
N ASP A 90 16.38 -3.21 8.21
CA ASP A 90 17.26 -2.08 8.52
C ASP A 90 17.79 -1.47 7.22
N ARG A 91 18.19 -2.31 6.28
CA ARG A 91 18.61 -1.87 4.94
C ARG A 91 17.47 -1.17 4.21
N LEU A 92 16.27 -1.73 4.19
CA LEU A 92 15.11 -1.12 3.55
C LEU A 92 14.77 0.24 4.19
N LYS A 93 14.79 0.35 5.51
CA LYS A 93 14.58 1.62 6.23
C LYS A 93 15.65 2.67 5.96
N SER A 94 16.84 2.28 5.50
CA SER A 94 17.89 3.21 5.10
C SER A 94 17.60 3.94 3.77
N ILE A 95 16.66 3.44 2.98
CA ILE A 95 16.24 4.08 1.73
C ILE A 95 15.45 5.35 2.08
N PRO A 96 15.83 6.53 1.55
CA PRO A 96 15.09 7.76 1.81
C PRO A 96 13.61 7.63 1.44
N GLU A 97 12.73 8.13 2.31
CA GLU A 97 11.26 8.13 2.10
C GLU A 97 10.63 6.74 1.96
N MET A 98 11.35 5.70 2.40
CA MET A 98 10.79 4.34 2.48
C MET A 98 9.62 4.30 3.44
N ASN A 99 8.52 3.68 3.01
CA ASN A 99 7.34 3.49 3.83
C ASN A 99 7.08 2.00 4.06
N ILE A 100 6.49 1.68 5.21
CA ILE A 100 6.11 0.32 5.58
C ILE A 100 4.59 0.22 5.64
N TRP A 101 4.02 -0.76 4.95
CA TRP A 101 2.65 -1.22 5.14
C TRP A 101 2.69 -2.60 5.76
N LEU A 102 2.49 -2.63 7.07
CA LEU A 102 2.59 -3.84 7.88
C LEU A 102 1.26 -4.60 7.90
N ALA A 103 1.25 -5.86 7.54
CA ALA A 103 0.17 -6.78 7.88
C ALA A 103 0.50 -7.53 9.18
N HIS A 104 -0.29 -7.27 10.23
CA HIS A 104 -0.16 -7.96 11.51
C HIS A 104 -1.51 -8.01 12.21
N TRP A 105 -2.15 -9.15 12.12
CA TRP A 105 -3.52 -9.37 12.57
C TRP A 105 -3.57 -9.87 14.00
N GLY A 106 -4.70 -9.64 14.68
CA GLY A 106 -4.98 -10.21 15.99
C GLY A 106 -4.21 -9.57 17.14
N ILE A 107 -3.76 -8.32 16.96
CA ILE A 107 -3.08 -7.49 17.97
C ILE A 107 -3.77 -6.13 18.08
N ASP A 108 -3.57 -5.46 19.23
CA ASP A 108 -4.23 -4.16 19.50
C ASP A 108 -3.49 -2.96 18.90
N SER A 109 -2.22 -3.14 18.52
CA SER A 109 -1.39 -2.09 17.91
C SER A 109 -0.26 -2.71 17.09
N PRO A 110 0.26 -2.00 16.07
CA PRO A 110 1.30 -2.56 15.22
C PRO A 110 2.60 -2.83 16.00
N SER A 111 3.21 -3.98 15.76
CA SER A 111 4.46 -4.39 16.43
C SER A 111 5.72 -3.73 15.86
N LEU A 112 5.60 -3.05 14.74
CA LEU A 112 6.66 -2.29 14.08
C LEU A 112 6.16 -0.89 13.79
N ASP A 113 7.07 0.08 13.82
CA ASP A 113 6.80 1.42 13.30
C ASP A 113 6.51 1.36 11.80
N CYS A 114 5.32 1.78 11.40
CA CYS A 114 4.81 1.64 10.04
C CYS A 114 3.97 2.85 9.61
N THR A 115 3.92 3.09 8.32
CA THR A 115 3.09 4.14 7.71
C THR A 115 1.63 3.70 7.61
N MET A 116 1.41 2.41 7.37
CA MET A 116 0.08 1.81 7.27
C MET A 116 0.08 0.43 7.92
N TRP A 117 -0.98 0.12 8.66
CA TRP A 117 -1.18 -1.16 9.34
C TRP A 117 -2.46 -1.84 8.88
N GLN A 118 -2.33 -3.01 8.28
CA GLN A 118 -3.43 -3.92 8.02
C GLN A 118 -3.65 -4.77 9.28
N PHE A 119 -4.73 -4.49 10.02
CA PHE A 119 -4.95 -5.02 11.35
C PHE A 119 -5.83 -6.28 11.38
N GLY A 120 -6.52 -6.58 10.30
CA GLY A 120 -7.44 -7.70 10.23
C GLY A 120 -8.51 -7.47 9.17
N ALA A 121 -9.59 -8.23 9.28
CA ALA A 121 -10.76 -8.04 8.46
C ALA A 121 -11.78 -7.11 9.12
N VAL A 122 -12.54 -6.40 8.30
CA VAL A 122 -13.72 -5.61 8.68
C VAL A 122 -14.89 -6.06 7.83
N GLU A 123 -16.06 -6.20 8.47
CA GLU A 123 -17.30 -6.54 7.79
C GLU A 123 -18.03 -5.27 7.37
N ILE A 124 -18.38 -5.16 6.10
CA ILE A 124 -19.18 -4.07 5.53
C ILE A 124 -20.26 -4.70 4.66
N GLU A 125 -21.53 -4.51 5.02
CA GLU A 125 -22.68 -5.04 4.26
C GLU A 125 -22.60 -6.55 3.99
N ASP A 126 -22.29 -7.35 5.02
CA ASP A 126 -22.15 -8.82 4.99
C ASP A 126 -20.94 -9.33 4.14
N GLU A 127 -20.06 -8.44 3.71
CA GLU A 127 -18.82 -8.79 3.01
C GLU A 127 -17.59 -8.43 3.86
N GLU A 128 -16.54 -9.25 3.77
CA GLU A 128 -15.30 -9.11 4.55
C GLU A 128 -14.22 -8.42 3.72
N TYR A 129 -13.61 -7.37 4.29
CA TYR A 129 -12.55 -6.58 3.66
C TYR A 129 -11.35 -6.42 4.58
N ASP A 130 -10.18 -6.23 4.00
CA ASP A 130 -8.96 -5.92 4.75
C ASP A 130 -9.04 -4.54 5.41
N GLY A 131 -9.02 -4.52 6.75
CA GLY A 131 -9.02 -3.30 7.54
C GLY A 131 -7.62 -2.70 7.67
N ASN A 132 -7.48 -1.40 7.36
CA ASN A 132 -6.21 -0.70 7.41
C ASN A 132 -6.29 0.62 8.17
N ILE A 133 -5.23 0.94 8.94
CA ILE A 133 -5.02 2.25 9.56
C ILE A 133 -3.81 2.90 8.91
N TYR A 134 -3.98 4.14 8.44
CA TYR A 134 -2.93 4.95 7.86
C TYR A 134 -2.46 6.00 8.87
N TYR A 135 -1.17 6.01 9.23
CA TYR A 135 -0.60 6.84 10.30
C TYR A 135 0.10 8.11 9.81
N SER A 136 0.33 8.23 8.52
CA SER A 136 1.01 9.40 7.98
C SER A 136 0.04 10.58 7.82
N ASP A 137 0.45 11.77 8.24
CA ASP A 137 -0.30 12.99 7.98
C ASP A 137 -0.51 13.17 6.48
N TYR A 138 -1.77 13.21 6.10
CA TYR A 138 -2.20 13.53 4.75
C TYR A 138 -2.06 15.04 4.54
N SER A 139 -0.84 15.58 4.61
CA SER A 139 -0.59 16.90 4.08
C SER A 139 -0.64 16.79 2.56
N VAL A 140 -1.81 17.02 1.99
CA VAL A 140 -1.93 17.30 0.55
C VAL A 140 -0.91 18.39 0.25
N LYS A 141 0.17 18.06 -0.46
CA LYS A 141 1.06 19.09 -1.00
C LYS A 141 0.16 19.97 -1.88
N LYS A 142 0.05 21.24 -1.50
CA LYS A 142 -0.64 22.24 -2.26
C LYS A 142 -0.20 22.16 -3.72
N ASP A 143 -1.17 22.00 -4.61
CA ASP A 143 -0.97 22.40 -5.99
C ASP A 143 -0.80 23.91 -5.95
N ASP A 144 0.40 24.43 -6.27
CA ASP A 144 0.77 25.84 -6.13
C ASP A 144 -0.08 26.81 -6.99
N ASN A 145 -1.12 26.31 -7.64
CA ASN A 145 -1.96 27.08 -8.55
C ASN A 145 -3.34 27.51 -8.02
N THR A 146 -3.78 27.16 -6.83
CA THR A 146 -5.12 27.51 -6.33
C THR A 146 -5.20 28.10 -4.93
N GLY A 147 -4.21 28.75 -4.43
CA GLY A 147 -4.33 29.77 -3.34
C GLY A 147 -5.09 29.41 -2.04
N GLU A 148 -5.72 28.26 -1.86
CA GLU A 148 -6.50 27.91 -0.68
C GLU A 148 -5.88 26.80 0.14
N THR A 149 -5.48 27.15 1.36
CA THR A 149 -4.93 26.26 2.37
C THR A 149 -6.07 25.63 3.17
N MET A 150 -6.40 24.35 2.98
CA MET A 150 -7.10 23.62 4.03
C MET A 150 -6.08 23.28 5.11
N ARG A 151 -6.09 24.05 6.19
CA ARG A 151 -5.46 23.63 7.45
C ARG A 151 -6.42 22.67 8.12
N ILE A 152 -5.98 21.44 8.33
CA ILE A 152 -6.59 20.57 9.34
C ILE A 152 -6.04 21.10 10.68
N ASP A 153 -6.89 21.78 11.43
CA ASP A 153 -6.56 22.28 12.75
C ASP A 153 -6.58 21.08 13.73
N ASP A 154 -5.41 20.73 14.23
CA ASP A 154 -5.17 19.57 15.11
C ASP A 154 -5.53 19.89 16.58
N SER A 155 -6.62 20.61 16.80
CA SER A 155 -7.09 20.89 18.15
C SER A 155 -8.56 20.55 18.34
N SER A 156 -8.91 19.28 18.28
CA SER A 156 -9.94 18.65 19.13
C SER A 156 -10.58 17.45 18.45
N SER A 157 -10.52 16.34 19.16
CA SER A 157 -11.26 15.10 18.97
C SER A 157 -10.91 14.26 17.73
N ASN A 158 -10.55 13.03 17.99
CA ASN A 158 -10.29 11.85 17.17
C ASN A 158 -11.32 11.56 16.04
N ASN A 159 -11.57 12.50 15.14
CA ASN A 159 -12.38 12.25 13.96
C ASN A 159 -11.47 12.04 12.75
N ILE A 160 -10.99 10.80 12.59
CA ILE A 160 -10.38 10.37 11.35
C ILE A 160 -11.47 10.42 10.26
N ASN A 161 -11.29 11.25 9.24
CA ASN A 161 -12.16 11.24 8.09
C ASN A 161 -11.71 10.15 7.12
N VAL A 162 -12.58 9.19 6.87
CA VAL A 162 -12.37 8.14 5.89
C VAL A 162 -13.01 8.56 4.57
N TYR A 163 -12.24 8.53 3.49
CA TYR A 163 -12.74 8.79 2.14
C TYR A 163 -12.62 7.51 1.34
N TYR A 164 -13.68 7.12 0.66
CA TYR A 164 -13.70 5.90 -0.15
C TYR A 164 -14.46 6.11 -1.45
N GLN A 165 -14.16 5.30 -2.43
CA GLN A 165 -14.72 5.41 -3.77
C GLN A 165 -14.78 4.02 -4.39
N ALA A 166 -15.89 3.69 -5.04
CA ALA A 166 -16.05 2.44 -5.78
C ALA A 166 -15.93 2.66 -7.28
N LYS A 167 -15.46 1.65 -7.99
CA LYS A 167 -15.41 1.61 -9.46
C LYS A 167 -16.38 0.55 -9.97
N LEU A 168 -17.30 0.93 -10.83
CA LEU A 168 -18.23 -0.01 -11.46
C LEU A 168 -17.50 -0.94 -12.45
N SER A 169 -18.05 -2.12 -12.69
CA SER A 169 -17.57 -3.06 -13.69
C SER A 169 -17.50 -2.45 -15.11
N THR A 170 -18.29 -1.40 -15.37
CA THR A 170 -18.22 -0.58 -16.61
C THR A 170 -16.98 0.31 -16.71
N GLY A 171 -16.12 0.33 -15.67
CA GLY A 171 -14.93 1.17 -15.62
C GLY A 171 -15.18 2.59 -15.10
N ARG A 172 -16.42 2.98 -14.81
CA ARG A 172 -16.75 4.32 -14.28
C ARG A 172 -16.51 4.37 -12.77
N TRP A 173 -15.81 5.41 -12.28
CA TRP A 173 -15.70 5.72 -10.86
C TRP A 173 -16.97 6.43 -10.37
N LEU A 174 -17.43 6.03 -9.19
CA LEU A 174 -18.49 6.71 -8.47
C LEU A 174 -17.93 7.93 -7.72
N PRO A 175 -18.78 8.86 -7.26
CA PRO A 175 -18.34 9.96 -6.41
C PRO A 175 -17.61 9.47 -5.16
N VAL A 176 -16.64 10.27 -4.69
CA VAL A 176 -15.98 10.04 -3.41
C VAL A 176 -16.96 10.27 -2.28
N VAL A 177 -17.03 9.34 -1.35
CA VAL A 177 -17.84 9.42 -0.13
C VAL A 177 -16.94 9.65 1.07
N LYS A 178 -17.37 10.45 2.02
CA LYS A 178 -16.65 10.77 3.24
C LYS A 178 -17.35 10.15 4.44
N ASN A 179 -16.63 9.40 5.25
CA ASN A 179 -17.16 8.72 6.44
C ASN A 179 -18.36 7.82 6.07
N ASN A 180 -19.47 7.99 6.75
CA ASN A 180 -20.73 7.30 6.48
C ASN A 180 -21.82 8.24 5.93
N ASP A 181 -21.42 9.33 5.25
CA ASP A 181 -22.38 10.31 4.74
C ASP A 181 -23.22 9.74 3.59
N ASP A 182 -22.70 8.70 2.90
CA ASP A 182 -23.40 7.96 1.86
C ASP A 182 -22.68 6.62 1.60
N TYR A 183 -23.17 5.79 0.67
CA TYR A 183 -22.49 4.58 0.22
C TYR A 183 -21.88 4.78 -1.17
N ALA A 184 -20.68 4.22 -1.38
CA ALA A 184 -20.03 4.22 -2.70
C ALA A 184 -20.60 3.06 -3.54
N GLY A 185 -21.81 3.22 -4.05
CA GLY A 185 -22.51 2.21 -4.84
C GLY A 185 -23.66 2.77 -5.66
N ILE A 186 -24.30 1.93 -6.45
CA ILE A 186 -25.58 2.19 -7.12
C ILE A 186 -26.54 1.11 -6.68
N SER A 187 -27.65 1.50 -6.05
CA SER A 187 -28.69 0.56 -5.61
C SER A 187 -29.15 -0.34 -6.76
N GLY A 188 -29.06 -1.65 -6.57
CA GLY A 188 -29.50 -2.65 -7.54
C GLY A 188 -28.50 -3.02 -8.64
N GLN A 189 -27.23 -2.59 -8.54
CA GLN A 189 -26.17 -3.03 -9.44
C GLN A 189 -25.03 -3.67 -8.62
N SER A 190 -24.54 -4.82 -9.08
CA SER A 190 -23.30 -5.43 -8.54
C SER A 190 -22.09 -4.61 -8.95
N ILE A 191 -21.13 -4.53 -8.06
CA ILE A 191 -19.83 -3.90 -8.25
C ILE A 191 -18.92 -4.84 -9.06
#